data_babe3281cfafc6a0b7eb1b428bc75274
#
_entry.id   babe3281cfafc6a0b7eb1b428bc75274
#
_cell.length_a   1.000
_cell.length_b   1.000
_cell.length_c   1.000
_cell.angle_alpha   90.00
_cell.angle_beta   90.00
_cell.angle_gamma   90.00
#
_symmetry.space_group_name_H-M   'P 1'
#
loop_
_entity.id
_entity.type
_entity.pdbx_description
1 polymer ?
#
loop_
_entity_poly.entity_id
_entity_poly.type
_entity_poly.pdbx_seq_one_letter_code
_entity_poly.pdbx_strand_id
1 'polypeptide(L)'
;MDDRLIAQLGDELFAALRERRALEPLSSRHPAITVDDAYRISLHLVKSREAAGERVIGKKIGVTSKPVQDMLDVRQPDFGFLTDAMQVADGAQVSLAGVGLIQPRAEGEIAFMLKADLQGPGVTREQVLDATAWVAPCFEIVDSRIRDWKIRIQDTVADNASC
;
A
#
# COMPACT_ATOMS: atom_id res chain seq x y z
N MET A 1 2.31 2.24 19.89
CA MET A 1 3.68 2.81 19.78
C MET A 1 3.66 4.30 20.05
N ASP A 2 4.78 4.92 20.48
CA ASP A 2 4.87 6.38 20.58
C ASP A 2 5.10 7.02 19.18
N ASP A 3 4.82 8.32 19.07
CA ASP A 3 4.88 9.04 17.80
C ASP A 3 6.29 9.11 17.20
N ARG A 4 7.31 9.13 18.04
CA ARG A 4 8.71 9.16 17.60
C ARG A 4 9.09 7.86 16.91
N LEU A 5 8.73 6.72 17.49
CA LEU A 5 9.02 5.42 16.88
C LEU A 5 8.21 5.19 15.61
N ILE A 6 6.94 5.65 15.56
CA ILE A 6 6.12 5.64 14.35
C ILE A 6 6.82 6.40 13.22
N ALA A 7 7.26 7.62 13.49
CA ALA A 7 7.97 8.43 12.49
C ALA A 7 9.29 7.76 12.05
N GLN A 8 10.08 7.27 12.99
CA GLN A 8 11.34 6.57 12.68
C GLN A 8 11.13 5.36 11.75
N LEU A 9 10.10 4.55 12.00
CA LEU A 9 9.80 3.37 11.17
C LEU A 9 9.27 3.76 9.79
N GLY A 10 8.47 4.83 9.70
CA GLY A 10 8.04 5.38 8.40
C GLY A 10 9.20 5.93 7.58
N ASP A 11 10.12 6.67 8.22
CA ASP A 11 11.35 7.16 7.57
C ASP A 11 12.24 6.00 7.11
N GLU A 12 12.35 4.92 7.91
CA GLU A 12 13.11 3.73 7.54
C GLU A 12 12.53 3.04 6.30
N LEU A 13 11.20 2.90 6.21
CA LEU A 13 10.52 2.36 5.03
C LEU A 13 10.71 3.27 3.81
N PHE A 14 10.61 4.58 3.98
CA PHE A 14 10.86 5.53 2.90
C PHE A 14 12.31 5.46 2.40
N ALA A 15 13.28 5.39 3.30
CA ALA A 15 14.68 5.19 2.94
C ALA A 15 14.90 3.85 2.22
N ALA A 16 14.29 2.77 2.71
CA ALA A 16 14.36 1.45 2.08
C ALA A 16 13.81 1.45 0.64
N LEU A 17 12.68 2.16 0.41
CA LEU A 17 12.13 2.37 -0.93
C LEU A 17 13.13 3.10 -1.83
N ARG A 18 13.71 4.20 -1.36
CA ARG A 18 14.65 5.03 -2.15
C ARG A 18 15.97 4.32 -2.44
N GLU A 19 16.45 3.54 -1.48
CA GLU A 19 17.70 2.78 -1.56
C GLU A 19 17.53 1.40 -2.21
N ARG A 20 16.31 0.99 -2.51
CA ARG A 20 15.97 -0.32 -3.09
C ARG A 20 16.48 -1.47 -2.25
N ARG A 21 16.27 -1.42 -0.97
CA ARG A 21 16.72 -2.45 -0.04
C ARG A 21 15.57 -3.05 0.76
N ALA A 22 15.65 -4.34 1.02
CA ALA A 22 14.70 -5.00 1.90
C ALA A 22 15.11 -4.86 3.38
N LEU A 23 14.09 -4.80 4.24
CA LEU A 23 14.18 -4.73 5.69
C LEU A 23 13.77 -6.05 6.34
N GLU A 24 14.25 -6.32 7.53
CA GLU A 24 13.66 -7.34 8.39
C GLU A 24 12.23 -6.92 8.79
N PRO A 25 11.29 -7.87 8.93
CA PRO A 25 9.92 -7.56 9.29
C PRO A 25 9.80 -6.66 10.51
N LEU A 26 8.98 -5.61 10.44
CA LEU A 26 8.71 -4.72 11.56
C LEU A 26 8.09 -5.50 12.72
N SER A 27 7.18 -6.42 12.41
CA SER A 27 6.52 -7.29 13.39
C SER A 27 7.49 -8.21 14.16
N SER A 28 8.62 -8.57 13.56
CA SER A 28 9.68 -9.34 14.23
C SER A 28 10.52 -8.48 15.17
N ARG A 29 10.83 -7.25 14.75
CA ARG A 29 11.61 -6.29 15.54
C ARG A 29 10.80 -5.62 16.64
N HIS A 30 9.49 -5.48 16.42
CA HIS A 30 8.54 -4.83 17.32
C HIS A 30 7.30 -5.72 17.51
N PRO A 31 7.37 -6.81 18.28
CA PRO A 31 6.28 -7.80 18.40
C PRO A 31 4.95 -7.23 18.94
N ALA A 32 4.98 -6.07 19.58
CA ALA A 32 3.80 -5.39 20.13
C ALA A 32 3.15 -4.41 19.13
N ILE A 33 3.64 -4.35 17.88
CA ILE A 33 3.06 -3.48 16.86
C ILE A 33 1.60 -3.89 16.58
N THR A 34 0.70 -2.91 16.64
CA THR A 34 -0.71 -3.08 16.29
C THR A 34 -0.96 -2.71 14.82
N VAL A 35 -2.12 -3.10 14.28
CA VAL A 35 -2.54 -2.67 12.94
C VAL A 35 -2.72 -1.15 12.87
N ASP A 36 -3.24 -0.54 13.96
CA ASP A 36 -3.37 0.93 14.04
C ASP A 36 -2.00 1.62 14.01
N ASP A 37 -1.00 1.09 14.71
CA ASP A 37 0.38 1.59 14.61
C ASP A 37 0.91 1.46 13.18
N ALA A 38 0.64 0.34 12.52
CA ALA A 38 1.06 0.09 11.14
C ALA A 38 0.45 1.12 10.17
N TYR A 39 -0.84 1.45 10.29
CA TYR A 39 -1.45 2.53 9.51
C TYR A 39 -0.83 3.90 9.79
N ARG A 40 -0.46 4.20 11.03
CA ARG A 40 0.24 5.45 11.37
C ARG A 40 1.63 5.51 10.73
N ILE A 41 2.36 4.39 10.69
CA ILE A 41 3.64 4.26 9.99
C ILE A 41 3.45 4.47 8.49
N SER A 42 2.46 3.81 7.87
CA SER A 42 2.09 3.98 6.47
C SER A 42 1.78 5.43 6.12
N LEU A 43 0.98 6.11 6.94
CA LEU A 43 0.67 7.53 6.74
C LEU A 43 1.91 8.43 6.83
N HIS A 44 2.88 8.09 7.67
CA HIS A 44 4.15 8.81 7.73
C HIS A 44 4.98 8.58 6.46
N LEU A 45 5.07 7.32 5.99
CA LEU A 45 5.71 6.98 4.71
C LEU A 45 5.09 7.77 3.54
N VAL A 46 3.75 7.81 3.45
CA VAL A 46 3.02 8.56 2.41
C VAL A 46 3.34 10.05 2.49
N LYS A 47 3.34 10.66 3.68
CA LYS A 47 3.73 12.06 3.87
C LYS A 47 5.17 12.34 3.42
N SER A 48 6.10 11.39 3.63
CA SER A 48 7.48 11.52 3.15
C SER A 48 7.56 11.46 1.62
N ARG A 49 6.72 10.67 0.96
CA ARG A 49 6.57 10.65 -0.50
C ARG A 49 6.00 11.98 -1.02
N GLU A 50 4.95 12.51 -0.36
CA GLU A 50 4.37 13.81 -0.72
C GLU A 50 5.38 14.95 -0.53
N ALA A 51 6.16 14.93 0.55
CA ALA A 51 7.25 15.90 0.77
C ALA A 51 8.36 15.80 -0.29
N ALA A 52 8.54 14.63 -0.90
CA ALA A 52 9.45 14.41 -2.02
C ALA A 52 8.85 14.82 -3.39
N GLY A 53 7.62 15.35 -3.42
CA GLY A 53 6.96 15.91 -4.62
C GLY A 53 5.91 15.02 -5.27
N GLU A 54 5.61 13.85 -4.71
CA GLU A 54 4.55 12.97 -5.19
C GLU A 54 3.17 13.47 -4.74
N ARG A 55 2.11 13.08 -5.44
CA ARG A 55 0.72 13.39 -5.07
C ARG A 55 -0.08 12.10 -4.96
N VAL A 56 -0.84 11.96 -3.88
CA VAL A 56 -1.81 10.88 -3.77
C VAL A 56 -2.92 11.08 -4.81
N ILE A 57 -3.12 10.07 -5.66
CA ILE A 57 -4.14 10.07 -6.73
C ILE A 57 -5.22 9.01 -6.55
N GLY A 58 -5.04 8.09 -5.60
CA GLY A 58 -5.99 7.02 -5.36
C GLY A 58 -5.63 6.16 -4.16
N LYS A 59 -6.38 5.07 -4.03
CA LYS A 59 -6.16 4.03 -3.01
C LYS A 59 -6.29 2.66 -3.65
N LYS A 60 -5.54 1.70 -3.14
CA LYS A 60 -5.72 0.27 -3.44
C LYS A 60 -6.35 -0.42 -2.24
N ILE A 61 -7.06 -1.50 -2.47
CA ILE A 61 -7.64 -2.36 -1.44
C ILE A 61 -7.00 -3.74 -1.58
N GLY A 62 -6.26 -4.15 -0.57
CA GLY A 62 -5.62 -5.47 -0.52
C GLY A 62 -6.38 -6.46 0.37
N VAL A 63 -5.91 -7.70 0.39
CA VAL A 63 -6.45 -8.76 1.28
C VAL A 63 -7.96 -8.96 1.08
N THR A 64 -8.43 -8.90 -0.17
CA THR A 64 -9.85 -8.98 -0.50
C THR A 64 -10.39 -10.42 -0.53
N SER A 65 -9.53 -11.42 -0.73
CA SER A 65 -9.93 -12.82 -0.82
C SER A 65 -9.85 -13.55 0.52
N LYS A 66 -10.81 -14.47 0.75
CA LYS A 66 -10.83 -15.30 1.97
C LYS A 66 -9.53 -16.09 2.18
N PRO A 67 -8.91 -16.74 1.16
CA PRO A 67 -7.65 -17.45 1.35
C PRO A 67 -6.51 -16.54 1.86
N VAL A 68 -6.40 -15.32 1.34
CA VAL A 68 -5.38 -14.37 1.77
C VAL A 68 -5.67 -13.86 3.19
N GLN A 69 -6.94 -13.61 3.52
CA GLN A 69 -7.33 -13.24 4.88
C GLN A 69 -6.98 -14.35 5.89
N ASP A 70 -7.25 -15.61 5.54
CA ASP A 70 -6.92 -16.76 6.40
C ASP A 70 -5.41 -16.94 6.53
N MET A 71 -4.63 -16.71 5.47
CA MET A 71 -3.16 -16.77 5.50
C MET A 71 -2.55 -15.72 6.44
N LEU A 72 -3.12 -14.52 6.46
CA LEU A 72 -2.65 -13.40 7.30
C LEU A 72 -3.36 -13.33 8.67
N ASP A 73 -4.27 -14.28 8.95
CA ASP A 73 -5.11 -14.33 10.16
C ASP A 73 -5.88 -13.03 10.42
N VAL A 74 -6.50 -12.49 9.36
CA VAL A 74 -7.35 -11.29 9.43
C VAL A 74 -8.76 -11.57 8.92
N ARG A 75 -9.70 -10.63 9.16
CA ARG A 75 -11.11 -10.77 8.79
C ARG A 75 -11.62 -9.58 7.98
N GLN A 76 -10.73 -8.70 7.56
CA GLN A 76 -11.06 -7.51 6.79
C GLN A 76 -9.95 -7.20 5.78
N PRO A 77 -10.27 -6.50 4.68
CA PRO A 77 -9.29 -5.96 3.76
C PRO A 77 -8.38 -4.93 4.42
N ASP A 78 -7.21 -4.70 3.83
CA ASP A 78 -6.36 -3.55 4.09
C ASP A 78 -6.43 -2.54 2.94
N PHE A 79 -5.74 -1.41 3.08
CA PHE A 79 -5.64 -0.42 2.01
C PHE A 79 -4.28 0.27 2.02
N GLY A 80 -3.89 0.73 0.83
CA GLY A 80 -2.72 1.58 0.62
C GLY A 80 -3.05 2.80 -0.24
N PHE A 81 -2.11 3.73 -0.33
CA PHE A 81 -2.25 4.96 -1.10
C PHE A 81 -1.45 4.85 -2.40
N LEU A 82 -2.09 5.21 -3.50
CA LEU A 82 -1.45 5.29 -4.82
C LEU A 82 -1.02 6.73 -5.08
N THR A 83 0.23 6.91 -5.49
CA THR A 83 0.75 8.22 -5.90
C THR A 83 0.88 8.29 -7.43
N ASP A 84 0.95 9.52 -7.96
CA ASP A 84 1.15 9.75 -9.39
C ASP A 84 2.47 9.15 -9.92
N ALA A 85 3.49 9.04 -9.07
CA ALA A 85 4.76 8.40 -9.42
C ALA A 85 4.66 6.87 -9.60
N MET A 86 3.59 6.23 -9.10
CA MET A 86 3.32 4.80 -9.27
C MET A 86 2.54 4.51 -10.57
N GLN A 87 1.96 5.53 -11.20
CA GLN A 87 1.13 5.33 -12.38
C GLN A 87 1.98 5.03 -13.61
N VAL A 88 1.69 3.90 -14.25
CA VAL A 88 2.32 3.47 -15.49
C VAL A 88 1.27 3.43 -16.60
N ALA A 89 1.61 3.96 -17.79
CA ALA A 89 0.70 3.96 -18.93
C ALA A 89 0.46 2.55 -19.46
N ASP A 90 -0.73 2.32 -20.03
CA ASP A 90 -1.05 1.07 -20.70
C ASP A 90 -0.06 0.78 -21.85
N GLY A 91 0.39 -0.48 -21.94
CA GLY A 91 1.39 -0.93 -22.90
C GLY A 91 2.84 -0.50 -22.61
N ALA A 92 3.10 0.25 -21.54
CA ALA A 92 4.45 0.62 -21.17
C ALA A 92 5.25 -0.58 -20.61
N GLN A 93 6.56 -0.54 -20.82
CA GLN A 93 7.47 -1.50 -20.21
C GLN A 93 7.86 -1.04 -18.79
N VAL A 94 7.61 -1.90 -17.81
CA VAL A 94 8.05 -1.68 -16.43
C VAL A 94 9.42 -2.30 -16.23
N SER A 95 10.45 -1.47 -16.18
CA SER A 95 11.82 -1.92 -15.92
C SER A 95 12.08 -1.98 -14.41
N LEU A 96 12.49 -3.13 -13.91
CA LEU A 96 12.86 -3.29 -12.50
C LEU A 96 13.93 -2.28 -12.06
N ALA A 97 14.91 -2.03 -12.92
CA ALA A 97 15.97 -1.07 -12.65
C ALA A 97 15.48 0.39 -12.73
N GLY A 98 14.52 0.69 -13.63
CA GLY A 98 14.03 2.04 -13.89
C GLY A 98 13.05 2.57 -12.84
N VAL A 99 12.13 1.74 -12.36
CA VAL A 99 11.07 2.14 -11.42
C VAL A 99 11.40 1.85 -9.95
N GLY A 100 12.58 1.31 -9.67
CA GLY A 100 13.05 1.17 -8.28
C GLY A 100 12.47 -0.01 -7.51
N LEU A 101 11.92 -1.00 -8.20
CA LEU A 101 11.32 -2.19 -7.57
C LEU A 101 12.39 -3.10 -6.94
N ILE A 102 12.02 -3.80 -5.87
CA ILE A 102 12.89 -4.66 -5.06
C ILE A 102 12.59 -6.13 -5.34
N GLN A 103 11.34 -6.54 -5.14
CA GLN A 103 10.85 -7.92 -5.27
C GLN A 103 9.40 -7.96 -5.77
N PRO A 104 9.14 -7.38 -6.97
CA PRO A 104 7.78 -7.14 -7.44
C PRO A 104 7.01 -8.41 -7.76
N ARG A 105 5.68 -8.31 -7.62
CA ARG A 105 4.71 -9.28 -8.11
C ARG A 105 3.63 -8.55 -8.87
N ALA A 106 3.02 -9.19 -9.86
CA ALA A 106 1.91 -8.63 -10.63
C ALA A 106 0.60 -9.30 -10.22
N GLU A 107 -0.41 -8.48 -9.96
CA GLU A 107 -1.77 -8.91 -9.64
C GLU A 107 -2.75 -8.34 -10.67
N GLY A 108 -3.75 -9.15 -11.06
CA GLY A 108 -4.83 -8.68 -11.95
C GLY A 108 -5.91 -8.01 -11.11
N GLU A 109 -6.22 -6.76 -11.42
CA GLU A 109 -7.09 -5.91 -10.63
C GLU A 109 -8.17 -5.20 -11.48
N ILE A 110 -9.12 -4.57 -10.80
CA ILE A 110 -10.12 -3.71 -11.42
C ILE A 110 -9.96 -2.30 -10.85
N ALA A 111 -9.63 -1.35 -11.70
CA ALA A 111 -9.58 0.06 -11.34
C ALA A 111 -10.97 0.70 -11.46
N PHE A 112 -11.34 1.49 -10.47
CA PHE A 112 -12.53 2.33 -10.44
C PHE A 112 -12.11 3.79 -10.56
N MET A 113 -12.53 4.47 -11.62
CA MET A 113 -12.38 5.92 -11.72
C MET A 113 -13.60 6.58 -11.10
N LEU A 114 -13.38 7.31 -10.01
CA LEU A 114 -14.45 8.04 -9.36
C LEU A 114 -14.68 9.40 -10.03
N LYS A 115 -15.94 9.79 -10.21
CA LYS A 115 -16.37 11.13 -10.66
C LYS A 115 -16.80 12.04 -9.50
N ALA A 116 -16.85 11.48 -8.29
CA ALA A 116 -17.17 12.20 -7.07
C ALA A 116 -16.44 11.56 -5.89
N ASP A 117 -16.05 12.38 -4.90
CA ASP A 117 -15.41 11.91 -3.69
C ASP A 117 -16.36 11.07 -2.84
N LEU A 118 -15.82 10.06 -2.19
CA LEU A 118 -16.50 9.23 -1.21
C LEU A 118 -15.87 9.45 0.17
N GLN A 119 -16.71 9.72 1.16
CA GLN A 119 -16.28 9.93 2.55
C GLN A 119 -17.10 9.05 3.49
N GLY A 120 -16.41 8.17 4.24
CA GLY A 120 -17.01 7.33 5.27
C GLY A 120 -17.16 8.05 6.61
N PRO A 121 -17.68 7.34 7.63
CA PRO A 121 -18.08 5.93 7.60
C PRO A 121 -19.47 5.71 6.98
N GLY A 122 -19.75 4.44 6.61
CA GLY A 122 -21.10 4.03 6.15
C GLY A 122 -21.36 4.20 4.65
N VAL A 123 -20.32 4.36 3.83
CA VAL A 123 -20.46 4.36 2.37
C VAL A 123 -21.05 3.04 1.91
N THR A 124 -22.15 3.10 1.14
CA THR A 124 -22.84 1.92 0.61
C THR A 124 -22.30 1.51 -0.76
N ARG A 125 -22.65 0.29 -1.20
CA ARG A 125 -22.31 -0.19 -2.54
C ARG A 125 -22.92 0.71 -3.62
N GLU A 126 -24.17 1.13 -3.43
CA GLU A 126 -24.90 1.99 -4.36
C GLU A 126 -24.19 3.34 -4.50
N GLN A 127 -23.73 3.93 -3.40
CA GLN A 127 -22.96 5.18 -3.41
C GLN A 127 -21.63 5.02 -4.17
N VAL A 128 -20.94 3.87 -4.01
CA VAL A 128 -19.72 3.60 -4.77
C VAL A 128 -20.02 3.50 -6.27
N LEU A 129 -21.07 2.78 -6.66
CA LEU A 129 -21.48 2.65 -8.05
C LEU A 129 -21.86 4.02 -8.65
N ASP A 130 -22.66 4.80 -7.92
CA ASP A 130 -23.06 6.14 -8.35
C ASP A 130 -21.88 7.10 -8.49
N ALA A 131 -20.87 7.00 -7.61
CA ALA A 131 -19.66 7.80 -7.67
C ALA A 131 -18.68 7.34 -8.75
N THR A 132 -18.87 6.16 -9.36
CA THR A 132 -17.98 5.61 -10.37
C THR A 132 -18.30 6.17 -11.76
N ALA A 133 -17.30 6.72 -12.45
CA ALA A 133 -17.40 7.14 -13.83
C ALA A 133 -17.23 5.98 -14.81
N TRP A 134 -16.24 5.13 -14.56
CA TRP A 134 -15.92 3.93 -15.34
C TRP A 134 -15.04 2.98 -14.54
N VAL A 135 -14.93 1.76 -15.03
CA VAL A 135 -14.02 0.71 -14.53
C VAL A 135 -13.15 0.20 -15.66
N ALA A 136 -11.94 -0.25 -15.33
CA ALA A 136 -11.03 -0.87 -16.29
C ALA A 136 -10.29 -2.04 -15.64
N PRO A 137 -9.96 -3.09 -16.39
CA PRO A 137 -8.96 -4.06 -15.95
C PRO A 137 -7.59 -3.37 -15.88
N CYS A 138 -6.80 -3.73 -14.87
CA CYS A 138 -5.43 -3.23 -14.74
C CYS A 138 -4.54 -4.28 -14.09
N PHE A 139 -3.24 -4.00 -14.09
CA PHE A 139 -2.29 -4.72 -13.23
C PHE A 139 -1.91 -3.83 -12.06
N GLU A 140 -1.90 -4.39 -10.86
CA GLU A 140 -1.16 -3.83 -9.75
C GLU A 140 0.22 -4.49 -9.71
N ILE A 141 1.27 -3.68 -9.58
CA ILE A 141 2.62 -4.18 -9.32
C ILE A 141 2.90 -3.94 -7.84
N VAL A 142 2.60 -4.95 -7.04
CA VAL A 142 2.93 -4.93 -5.61
C VAL A 142 4.42 -5.15 -5.42
N ASP A 143 5.02 -4.41 -4.48
CA ASP A 143 6.44 -4.54 -4.15
C ASP A 143 6.63 -4.33 -2.66
N SER A 144 7.33 -5.22 -1.99
CA SER A 144 7.51 -5.12 -0.55
C SER A 144 8.92 -4.69 -0.17
N ARG A 145 9.00 -3.76 0.78
CA ARG A 145 10.26 -3.41 1.47
C ARG A 145 10.59 -4.41 2.57
N ILE A 146 9.75 -5.43 2.79
CA ILE A 146 10.00 -6.49 3.77
C ILE A 146 10.63 -7.70 3.08
N ARG A 147 11.77 -8.15 3.59
CA ARG A 147 12.60 -9.20 3.02
C ARG A 147 11.82 -10.49 2.76
N ASP A 148 11.97 -11.04 1.54
CA ASP A 148 11.44 -12.35 1.12
C ASP A 148 9.92 -12.46 1.27
N TRP A 149 9.20 -11.34 1.31
CA TRP A 149 7.75 -11.32 1.58
C TRP A 149 7.36 -12.03 2.89
N LYS A 150 8.23 -12.01 3.90
CA LYS A 150 7.95 -12.56 5.24
C LYS A 150 7.07 -11.61 6.05
N ILE A 151 5.90 -11.30 5.52
CA ILE A 151 4.97 -10.31 6.05
C ILE A 151 3.92 -10.94 7.00
N ARG A 152 3.59 -10.20 8.04
CA ARG A 152 2.30 -10.26 8.73
C ARG A 152 1.46 -9.06 8.31
N ILE A 153 0.20 -9.01 8.73
CA ILE A 153 -0.68 -7.89 8.37
C ILE A 153 -0.11 -6.53 8.78
N GLN A 154 0.57 -6.46 9.92
CA GLN A 154 1.21 -5.22 10.38
C GLN A 154 2.35 -4.78 9.45
N ASP A 155 3.09 -5.74 8.88
CA ASP A 155 4.20 -5.44 7.98
C ASP A 155 3.69 -4.88 6.66
N THR A 156 2.69 -5.54 6.04
CA THR A 156 2.13 -5.09 4.76
C THR A 156 1.43 -3.74 4.91
N VAL A 157 0.62 -3.55 5.97
CA VAL A 157 -0.05 -2.26 6.22
C VAL A 157 0.94 -1.13 6.45
N ALA A 158 2.00 -1.34 7.26
CA ALA A 158 3.03 -0.32 7.50
C ALA A 158 3.77 0.06 6.21
N ASP A 159 3.95 -0.92 5.32
CA ASP A 159 4.58 -0.80 4.01
C ASP A 159 3.61 -0.35 2.90
N ASN A 160 2.62 0.48 3.27
CA ASN A 160 1.59 1.03 2.40
C ASN A 160 0.80 -0.06 1.65
N ALA A 161 0.43 -1.15 2.33
CA ALA A 161 -0.19 -2.34 1.76
C ALA A 161 0.66 -2.97 0.61
N SER A 162 1.98 -2.96 0.78
CA SER A 162 2.97 -3.46 -0.19
C SER A 162 2.91 -2.77 -1.57
N CYS A 163 2.71 -1.46 -1.57
CA CYS A 163 2.47 -0.63 -2.75
C CYS A 163 3.63 0.36 -2.98
#